data_bcff50b0a289981884dd9b4e1d46af90
#
_entry.id   bcff50b0a289981884dd9b4e1d46af90
#
_cell.length_a   1.000
_cell.length_b   1.000
_cell.length_c   1.000
_cell.angle_alpha   90.00
_cell.angle_beta   90.00
_cell.angle_gamma   90.00
#
_symmetry.space_group_name_H-M   'P 1'
#
loop_
_entity.id
_entity.type
_entity.pdbx_description
1 polymer ?
#
loop_
_entity_poly.entity_id
_entity_poly.type
_entity_poly.pdbx_seq_one_letter_code
_entity_poly.pdbx_strand_id
1 'polypeptide(L)'
;MSDQIAPTLEQPLKRPARRRVNRADSFGGGLPLAVVAILVTLGGFWPTFFSRLDEVDAAHMLHGMLATGWLVLVLVQASLIGIRKPRWHRVLGWLSLPWFVLLVVTSCHMIILMMSATGGLPIPFEQAKIFGFSDVTALPLLIIAYVGAIILRKDRHVHSRLMSITLLAGLLPAVARFFYWIMVAMGLARVESVVGLDGLTEVRLEGLALAMHPTFVFVLLALAVAIFFDWKNNRLRWPFPFAFAWFAINY
;
A
#
# COMPACT_ATOMS: atom_id res chain seq x y z
N MET A 1 -42.63 -64.63 29.49
CA MET A 1 -41.31 -64.14 29.19
C MET A 1 -41.51 -62.95 28.19
N SER A 2 -41.57 -61.76 28.75
CA SER A 2 -41.77 -60.52 27.94
C SER A 2 -40.48 -59.70 28.07
N ASP A 3 -39.74 -59.71 26.98
CA ASP A 3 -38.53 -58.86 26.85
C ASP A 3 -38.94 -57.40 26.72
N GLN A 4 -38.67 -56.63 27.75
CA GLN A 4 -38.74 -55.15 27.70
C GLN A 4 -37.46 -54.63 27.01
N ILE A 5 -37.60 -54.20 25.76
CA ILE A 5 -36.57 -53.43 25.08
C ILE A 5 -36.60 -52.01 25.64
N ALA A 6 -35.57 -51.62 26.40
CA ALA A 6 -35.38 -50.27 26.90
C ALA A 6 -35.03 -49.32 25.72
N PRO A 7 -35.62 -48.13 25.65
CA PRO A 7 -35.29 -47.17 24.59
C PRO A 7 -33.88 -46.63 24.83
N THR A 8 -33.04 -46.77 23.82
CA THR A 8 -31.70 -46.18 23.75
C THR A 8 -31.85 -44.65 23.69
N LEU A 9 -31.50 -43.96 24.78
CA LEU A 9 -31.44 -42.50 24.81
C LEU A 9 -30.37 -42.01 23.82
N GLU A 10 -30.80 -41.51 22.65
CA GLU A 10 -29.94 -40.81 21.73
C GLU A 10 -29.33 -39.59 22.44
N GLN A 11 -28.03 -39.62 22.64
CA GLN A 11 -27.29 -38.46 23.16
C GLN A 11 -27.38 -37.34 22.14
N PRO A 12 -27.80 -36.11 22.53
CA PRO A 12 -27.85 -34.99 21.59
C PRO A 12 -26.44 -34.67 21.07
N LEU A 13 -26.29 -34.75 19.76
CA LEU A 13 -25.05 -34.39 19.02
C LEU A 13 -24.56 -33.02 19.54
N LYS A 14 -23.43 -33.01 20.27
CA LYS A 14 -22.76 -31.79 20.70
C LYS A 14 -22.43 -30.94 19.45
N ARG A 15 -23.20 -29.86 19.23
CA ARG A 15 -22.87 -28.86 18.19
C ARG A 15 -21.42 -28.43 18.39
N PRO A 16 -20.57 -28.48 17.36
CA PRO A 16 -19.19 -28.07 17.50
C PRO A 16 -19.16 -26.62 17.99
N ALA A 17 -18.42 -26.39 19.08
CA ALA A 17 -18.27 -25.06 19.65
C ALA A 17 -17.87 -24.09 18.55
N ARG A 18 -18.68 -23.04 18.30
CA ARG A 18 -18.35 -21.97 17.37
C ARG A 18 -16.99 -21.44 17.80
N ARG A 19 -15.95 -21.80 17.04
CA ARG A 19 -14.57 -21.34 17.24
C ARG A 19 -14.63 -19.81 17.31
N ARG A 20 -14.42 -19.26 18.51
CA ARG A 20 -14.31 -17.81 18.70
C ARG A 20 -13.24 -17.34 17.71
N VAL A 21 -13.66 -16.59 16.69
CA VAL A 21 -12.73 -15.94 15.78
C VAL A 21 -11.92 -14.99 16.65
N ASN A 22 -10.68 -15.38 16.92
CA ASN A 22 -9.76 -14.59 17.73
C ASN A 22 -9.60 -13.24 17.03
N ARG A 23 -9.83 -12.13 17.73
CA ARG A 23 -9.65 -10.75 17.25
C ARG A 23 -8.20 -10.44 16.81
N ALA A 24 -7.26 -11.33 17.14
CA ALA A 24 -5.86 -11.28 16.70
C ALA A 24 -5.64 -11.58 15.19
N ASP A 25 -6.70 -11.71 14.38
CA ASP A 25 -6.63 -11.81 12.91
C ASP A 25 -6.18 -10.50 12.25
N SER A 26 -5.72 -9.56 13.04
CA SER A 26 -5.61 -8.15 12.71
C SER A 26 -4.45 -7.78 11.79
N PHE A 27 -3.42 -8.60 11.61
CA PHE A 27 -2.37 -8.30 10.62
C PHE A 27 -2.84 -8.54 9.17
N GLY A 28 -3.82 -9.42 8.95
CA GLY A 28 -4.51 -9.57 7.66
C GLY A 28 -5.64 -8.56 7.43
N GLY A 29 -5.98 -7.73 8.43
CA GLY A 29 -7.11 -6.80 8.37
C GLY A 29 -6.83 -5.47 7.66
N GLY A 30 -5.59 -5.19 7.29
CA GLY A 30 -5.22 -3.97 6.54
C GLY A 30 -5.36 -2.65 7.30
N LEU A 31 -6.09 -2.61 8.42
CA LEU A 31 -6.37 -1.36 9.15
C LEU A 31 -5.10 -0.71 9.74
N PRO A 32 -4.24 -1.41 10.51
CA PRO A 32 -3.01 -0.80 11.02
C PRO A 32 -2.07 -0.38 9.89
N LEU A 33 -1.95 -1.19 8.84
CA LEU A 33 -1.13 -0.86 7.69
C LEU A 33 -1.65 0.39 6.96
N ALA A 34 -2.97 0.52 6.79
CA ALA A 34 -3.56 1.70 6.16
C ALA A 34 -3.33 2.98 6.99
N VAL A 35 -3.40 2.88 8.33
CA VAL A 35 -3.06 4.02 9.22
C VAL A 35 -1.60 4.41 9.06
N VAL A 36 -0.68 3.44 9.12
CA VAL A 36 0.76 3.68 8.93
C VAL A 36 1.02 4.28 7.55
N ALA A 37 0.37 3.75 6.50
CA ALA A 37 0.50 4.26 5.13
C ALA A 37 0.10 5.73 5.02
N ILE A 38 -1.01 6.14 5.65
CA ILE A 38 -1.45 7.54 5.67
C ILE A 38 -0.43 8.41 6.41
N LEU A 39 0.04 7.99 7.60
CA LEU A 39 1.00 8.77 8.37
C LEU A 39 2.33 8.95 7.62
N VAL A 40 2.83 7.88 7.00
CA VAL A 40 4.06 7.92 6.17
C VAL A 40 3.86 8.81 4.93
N THR A 41 2.69 8.74 4.29
CA THR A 41 2.37 9.59 3.14
C THR A 41 2.31 11.06 3.54
N LEU A 42 1.64 11.39 4.64
CA LEU A 42 1.61 12.75 5.16
C LEU A 42 3.02 13.24 5.51
N GLY A 43 3.82 12.46 6.24
CA GLY A 43 5.18 12.86 6.62
C GLY A 43 6.13 12.99 5.42
N GLY A 44 6.04 12.07 4.44
CA GLY A 44 6.89 12.09 3.24
C GLY A 44 6.55 13.22 2.28
N PHE A 45 5.28 13.50 2.08
CA PHE A 45 4.82 14.51 1.11
C PHE A 45 4.45 15.85 1.73
N TRP A 46 4.52 16.00 3.05
CA TRP A 46 4.15 17.26 3.69
C TRP A 46 4.91 18.46 3.11
N PRO A 47 6.26 18.47 3.04
CA PRO A 47 7.00 19.65 2.58
C PRO A 47 6.87 19.94 1.08
N THR A 48 6.51 18.94 0.25
CA THR A 48 6.53 19.07 -1.21
C THR A 48 5.14 19.07 -1.85
N PHE A 49 4.11 18.69 -1.11
CA PHE A 49 2.75 18.61 -1.63
C PHE A 49 1.72 19.21 -0.67
N PHE A 50 1.53 18.66 0.52
CA PHE A 50 0.42 19.04 1.39
C PHE A 50 0.53 20.48 1.94
N SER A 51 1.74 20.99 2.16
CA SER A 51 1.96 22.37 2.63
C SER A 51 1.98 23.41 1.51
N ARG A 52 1.88 22.99 0.23
CA ARG A 52 2.05 23.84 -0.95
C ARG A 52 1.00 23.55 -2.04
N LEU A 53 -0.22 23.22 -1.63
CA LEU A 53 -1.29 22.82 -2.56
C LEU A 53 -1.62 23.89 -3.62
N ASP A 54 -1.41 25.16 -3.30
CA ASP A 54 -1.60 26.32 -4.19
C ASP A 54 -0.52 26.44 -5.29
N GLU A 55 0.63 25.80 -5.09
CA GLU A 55 1.76 25.80 -6.04
C GLU A 55 1.81 24.52 -6.90
N VAL A 56 1.01 23.51 -6.57
CA VAL A 56 1.03 22.21 -7.27
C VAL A 56 0.30 22.32 -8.60
N ASP A 57 0.94 21.88 -9.70
CA ASP A 57 0.28 21.79 -11.00
C ASP A 57 -0.88 20.78 -11.03
N ALA A 58 -1.74 20.91 -12.03
CA ALA A 58 -2.97 20.13 -12.13
C ALA A 58 -2.74 18.61 -12.21
N ALA A 59 -1.66 18.16 -12.86
CA ALA A 59 -1.37 16.72 -13.02
C ALA A 59 -0.95 16.09 -11.71
N HIS A 60 -0.02 16.73 -10.99
CA HIS A 60 0.41 16.27 -9.65
C HIS A 60 -0.73 16.39 -8.63
N MET A 61 -1.56 17.45 -8.70
CA MET A 61 -2.74 17.62 -7.86
C MET A 61 -3.71 16.47 -8.06
N LEU A 62 -4.09 16.16 -9.30
CA LEU A 62 -5.02 15.08 -9.61
C LEU A 62 -4.50 13.73 -9.14
N HIS A 63 -3.23 13.41 -9.44
CA HIS A 63 -2.62 12.16 -8.98
C HIS A 63 -2.57 12.09 -7.45
N GLY A 64 -2.12 13.15 -6.78
CA GLY A 64 -2.03 13.21 -5.31
C GLY A 64 -3.38 13.04 -4.63
N MET A 65 -4.45 13.64 -5.17
CA MET A 65 -5.82 13.44 -4.67
C MET A 65 -6.29 11.99 -4.84
N LEU A 66 -6.05 11.38 -6.01
CA LEU A 66 -6.43 9.99 -6.28
C LEU A 66 -5.65 9.01 -5.41
N ALA A 67 -4.34 9.22 -5.25
CA ALA A 67 -3.48 8.38 -4.43
C ALA A 67 -3.83 8.48 -2.93
N THR A 68 -3.99 9.69 -2.41
CA THR A 68 -4.41 9.91 -1.03
C THR A 68 -5.82 9.34 -0.79
N GLY A 69 -6.74 9.58 -1.72
CA GLY A 69 -8.09 9.03 -1.67
C GLY A 69 -8.10 7.50 -1.70
N TRP A 70 -7.16 6.86 -2.41
CA TRP A 70 -6.97 5.40 -2.37
C TRP A 70 -6.62 4.90 -0.98
N LEU A 71 -5.67 5.55 -0.28
CA LEU A 71 -5.30 5.19 1.09
C LEU A 71 -6.48 5.32 2.05
N VAL A 72 -7.23 6.44 1.94
CA VAL A 72 -8.45 6.66 2.73
C VAL A 72 -9.51 5.60 2.41
N LEU A 73 -9.71 5.27 1.14
CA LEU A 73 -10.66 4.25 0.72
C LEU A 73 -10.32 2.88 1.33
N VAL A 74 -9.06 2.46 1.29
CA VAL A 74 -8.63 1.19 1.90
C VAL A 74 -8.80 1.22 3.43
N LEU A 75 -8.50 2.35 4.08
CA LEU A 75 -8.74 2.53 5.52
C LEU A 75 -10.23 2.37 5.86
N VAL A 76 -11.11 3.04 5.11
CA VAL A 76 -12.57 2.96 5.29
C VAL A 76 -13.04 1.52 5.04
N GLN A 77 -12.57 0.86 3.99
CA GLN A 77 -12.90 -0.52 3.65
C GLN A 77 -12.53 -1.50 4.77
N ALA A 78 -11.32 -1.37 5.33
CA ALA A 78 -10.88 -2.18 6.46
C ALA A 78 -11.71 -1.91 7.71
N SER A 79 -12.03 -0.63 7.98
CA SER A 79 -12.87 -0.21 9.11
C SER A 79 -14.29 -0.77 9.01
N LEU A 80 -14.89 -0.75 7.82
CA LEU A 80 -16.25 -1.28 7.59
C LEU A 80 -16.36 -2.78 7.91
N ILE A 81 -15.32 -3.55 7.62
CA ILE A 81 -15.26 -4.96 8.04
C ILE A 81 -15.13 -5.08 9.55
N GLY A 82 -14.30 -4.24 10.19
CA GLY A 82 -14.13 -4.19 11.64
C GLY A 82 -15.43 -3.91 12.40
N ILE A 83 -16.24 -2.97 11.90
CA ILE A 83 -17.55 -2.60 12.49
C ILE A 83 -18.73 -3.42 11.94
N ARG A 84 -18.44 -4.50 11.21
CA ARG A 84 -19.43 -5.46 10.67
C ARG A 84 -20.45 -4.83 9.71
N LYS A 85 -20.02 -3.95 8.82
CA LYS A 85 -20.84 -3.30 7.77
C LYS A 85 -20.51 -3.82 6.35
N PRO A 86 -20.65 -5.13 6.05
CA PRO A 86 -20.22 -5.74 4.78
C PRO A 86 -21.00 -5.24 3.57
N ARG A 87 -22.20 -4.68 3.74
CA ARG A 87 -22.97 -4.07 2.63
C ARG A 87 -22.24 -2.85 2.08
N TRP A 88 -21.81 -1.93 2.95
CA TRP A 88 -21.08 -0.73 2.57
C TRP A 88 -19.68 -1.06 2.03
N HIS A 89 -19.00 -2.05 2.61
CA HIS A 89 -17.74 -2.57 2.06
C HIS A 89 -17.92 -3.00 0.60
N ARG A 90 -19.01 -3.70 0.25
CA ARG A 90 -19.27 -4.13 -1.13
C ARG A 90 -19.59 -2.95 -2.07
N VAL A 91 -20.42 -1.98 -1.63
CA VAL A 91 -20.76 -0.80 -2.44
C VAL A 91 -19.48 0.00 -2.76
N LEU A 92 -18.70 0.36 -1.73
CA LEU A 92 -17.43 1.07 -1.94
C LEU A 92 -16.42 0.24 -2.71
N GLY A 93 -16.45 -1.10 -2.58
CA GLY A 93 -15.62 -2.00 -3.38
C GLY A 93 -15.90 -1.89 -4.87
N TRP A 94 -17.16 -1.73 -5.29
CA TRP A 94 -17.50 -1.48 -6.69
C TRP A 94 -17.12 -0.07 -7.15
N LEU A 95 -17.27 0.93 -6.30
CA LEU A 95 -16.84 2.30 -6.59
C LEU A 95 -15.32 2.42 -6.68
N SER A 96 -14.57 1.51 -6.04
CA SER A 96 -13.10 1.49 -6.13
C SER A 96 -12.58 1.10 -7.52
N LEU A 97 -13.37 0.43 -8.37
CA LEU A 97 -12.95 0.04 -9.73
C LEU A 97 -12.62 1.24 -10.62
N PRO A 98 -13.57 2.19 -10.88
CA PRO A 98 -13.23 3.36 -11.68
C PRO A 98 -12.17 4.23 -11.01
N TRP A 99 -12.18 4.33 -9.68
CA TRP A 99 -11.14 5.06 -8.94
C TRP A 99 -9.74 4.48 -9.21
N PHE A 100 -9.62 3.16 -9.14
CA PHE A 100 -8.35 2.47 -9.38
C PHE A 100 -7.85 2.65 -10.82
N VAL A 101 -8.75 2.60 -11.81
CA VAL A 101 -8.39 2.87 -13.22
C VAL A 101 -7.81 4.27 -13.36
N LEU A 102 -8.46 5.29 -12.78
CA LEU A 102 -7.96 6.66 -12.82
C LEU A 102 -6.61 6.79 -12.09
N LEU A 103 -6.45 6.11 -10.94
CA LEU A 103 -5.17 6.08 -10.22
C LEU A 103 -4.06 5.48 -11.09
N VAL A 104 -4.30 4.36 -11.77
CA VAL A 104 -3.31 3.73 -12.66
C VAL A 104 -2.97 4.65 -13.83
N VAL A 105 -3.95 5.26 -14.47
CA VAL A 105 -3.73 6.20 -15.58
C VAL A 105 -2.88 7.39 -15.14
N THR A 106 -3.21 7.99 -14.00
CA THR A 106 -2.41 9.12 -13.50
C THR A 106 -1.04 8.68 -13.00
N SER A 107 -0.88 7.46 -12.46
CA SER A 107 0.43 6.90 -12.11
C SER A 107 1.32 6.71 -13.35
N CYS A 108 0.76 6.17 -14.45
CA CYS A 108 1.49 6.09 -15.73
C CYS A 108 1.91 7.48 -16.22
N HIS A 109 1.03 8.47 -16.12
CA HIS A 109 1.34 9.85 -16.48
C HIS A 109 2.49 10.42 -15.63
N MET A 110 2.47 10.20 -14.29
CA MET A 110 3.57 10.63 -13.41
C MET A 110 4.90 9.97 -13.78
N ILE A 111 4.89 8.67 -14.12
CA ILE A 111 6.10 7.96 -14.56
C ILE A 111 6.63 8.58 -15.86
N ILE A 112 5.76 8.86 -16.83
CA ILE A 112 6.14 9.49 -18.11
C ILE A 112 6.73 10.88 -17.87
N LEU A 113 6.09 11.71 -17.06
CA LEU A 113 6.60 13.03 -16.70
C LEU A 113 7.98 12.93 -16.02
N MET A 114 8.14 11.99 -15.10
CA MET A 114 9.41 11.78 -14.40
C MET A 114 10.52 11.27 -15.31
N MET A 115 10.20 10.44 -16.29
CA MET A 115 11.18 9.89 -17.24
C MET A 115 11.47 10.83 -18.42
N SER A 116 10.67 11.86 -18.65
CA SER A 116 10.92 12.84 -19.68
C SER A 116 11.93 13.89 -19.20
N ALA A 117 12.95 14.20 -20.03
CA ALA A 117 13.96 15.20 -19.72
C ALA A 117 13.38 16.62 -19.50
N THR A 118 12.13 16.84 -19.93
CA THR A 118 11.39 18.11 -19.83
C THR A 118 10.48 18.19 -18.62
N GLY A 119 10.48 17.16 -17.74
CA GLY A 119 9.45 16.97 -16.73
C GLY A 119 9.55 17.85 -15.48
N GLY A 120 10.39 18.91 -15.47
CA GLY A 120 10.41 19.88 -14.37
C GLY A 120 10.61 19.29 -12.97
N LEU A 121 11.23 18.10 -12.87
CA LEU A 121 11.45 17.47 -11.58
C LEU A 121 12.61 18.13 -10.84
N PRO A 122 12.46 18.34 -9.54
CA PRO A 122 13.51 18.91 -8.70
C PRO A 122 14.65 17.93 -8.39
N ILE A 123 14.90 16.97 -9.30
CA ILE A 123 15.96 15.94 -9.14
C ILE A 123 16.75 15.77 -10.44
N PRO A 124 18.07 15.49 -10.38
CA PRO A 124 18.87 15.18 -11.55
C PRO A 124 18.32 13.98 -12.31
N PHE A 125 18.43 13.99 -13.64
CA PHE A 125 17.89 12.95 -14.53
C PHE A 125 18.35 11.54 -14.15
N GLU A 126 19.61 11.37 -13.75
CA GLU A 126 20.12 10.06 -13.30
C GLU A 126 19.43 9.55 -12.03
N GLN A 127 19.03 10.46 -11.14
CA GLN A 127 18.23 10.09 -9.97
C GLN A 127 16.78 9.80 -10.34
N ALA A 128 16.22 10.55 -11.30
CA ALA A 128 14.88 10.31 -11.83
C ALA A 128 14.73 8.89 -12.43
N LYS A 129 15.78 8.35 -13.06
CA LYS A 129 15.78 6.97 -13.56
C LYS A 129 15.62 5.94 -12.45
N ILE A 130 16.24 6.12 -11.30
CA ILE A 130 16.14 5.19 -10.16
C ILE A 130 14.71 5.16 -9.62
N PHE A 131 14.08 6.34 -9.47
CA PHE A 131 12.68 6.42 -9.07
C PHE A 131 11.75 5.86 -10.13
N GLY A 132 11.97 6.24 -11.40
CA GLY A 132 11.19 5.72 -12.51
C GLY A 132 11.24 4.20 -12.61
N PHE A 133 12.41 3.59 -12.41
CA PHE A 133 12.53 2.13 -12.35
C PHE A 133 11.71 1.52 -11.22
N SER A 134 11.78 2.09 -10.01
CA SER A 134 11.00 1.60 -8.87
C SER A 134 9.50 1.70 -9.11
N ASP A 135 9.02 2.79 -9.72
CA ASP A 135 7.60 2.99 -9.99
C ASP A 135 7.11 2.10 -11.15
N VAL A 136 7.95 1.92 -12.20
CA VAL A 136 7.67 0.98 -13.31
C VAL A 136 7.57 -0.46 -12.81
N THR A 137 8.33 -0.84 -11.79
CA THR A 137 8.26 -2.19 -11.20
C THR A 137 7.15 -2.33 -10.16
N ALA A 138 6.83 -1.27 -9.43
CA ALA A 138 5.77 -1.27 -8.41
C ALA A 138 4.36 -1.23 -9.01
N LEU A 139 4.16 -0.50 -10.12
CA LEU A 139 2.85 -0.34 -10.74
C LEU A 139 2.24 -1.67 -11.26
N PRO A 140 2.97 -2.56 -11.95
CA PRO A 140 2.45 -3.89 -12.28
C PRO A 140 2.06 -4.71 -11.06
N LEU A 141 2.86 -4.67 -9.98
CA LEU A 141 2.51 -5.35 -8.73
C LEU A 141 1.23 -4.79 -8.11
N LEU A 142 1.06 -3.47 -8.12
CA LEU A 142 -0.16 -2.79 -7.69
C LEU A 142 -1.39 -3.30 -8.46
N ILE A 143 -1.27 -3.37 -9.80
CA ILE A 143 -2.35 -3.83 -10.69
C ILE A 143 -2.66 -5.32 -10.44
N ILE A 144 -1.64 -6.18 -10.40
CA ILE A 144 -1.79 -7.62 -10.15
C ILE A 144 -2.46 -7.85 -8.79
N ALA A 145 -2.01 -7.13 -7.76
CA ALA A 145 -2.56 -7.23 -6.41
C ALA A 145 -4.03 -6.81 -6.36
N TYR A 146 -4.38 -5.67 -6.97
CA TYR A 146 -5.77 -5.21 -6.96
C TYR A 146 -6.70 -6.12 -7.77
N VAL A 147 -6.34 -6.45 -9.01
CA VAL A 147 -7.13 -7.35 -9.86
C VAL A 147 -7.28 -8.72 -9.20
N GLY A 148 -6.18 -9.27 -8.67
CA GLY A 148 -6.19 -10.52 -7.91
C GLY A 148 -7.10 -10.45 -6.68
N ALA A 149 -7.08 -9.32 -5.94
CA ALA A 149 -7.96 -9.11 -4.79
C ALA A 149 -9.44 -9.16 -5.19
N ILE A 150 -9.81 -8.55 -6.33
CA ILE A 150 -11.20 -8.58 -6.82
C ILE A 150 -11.61 -9.97 -7.30
N ILE A 151 -10.75 -10.67 -8.05
CA ILE A 151 -11.04 -12.02 -8.57
C ILE A 151 -11.15 -13.01 -7.41
N LEU A 152 -10.22 -12.96 -6.45
CA LEU A 152 -10.12 -13.90 -5.33
C LEU A 152 -10.88 -13.43 -4.08
N ARG A 153 -11.81 -12.48 -4.21
CA ARG A 153 -12.57 -11.89 -3.08
C ARG A 153 -13.37 -12.89 -2.24
N LYS A 154 -13.61 -14.10 -2.75
CA LYS A 154 -14.27 -15.17 -1.99
C LYS A 154 -13.36 -15.74 -0.90
N ASP A 155 -12.05 -15.79 -1.12
CA ASP A 155 -11.07 -16.10 -0.09
C ASP A 155 -10.65 -14.80 0.63
N ARG A 156 -11.28 -14.57 1.79
CA ARG A 156 -11.03 -13.36 2.59
C ARG A 156 -9.56 -13.20 3.00
N HIS A 157 -8.82 -14.31 3.17
CA HIS A 157 -7.43 -14.26 3.59
C HIS A 157 -6.53 -13.82 2.42
N VAL A 158 -6.75 -14.35 1.22
CA VAL A 158 -6.03 -13.95 0.03
C VAL A 158 -6.40 -12.51 -0.35
N HIS A 159 -7.69 -12.18 -0.36
CA HIS A 159 -8.20 -10.83 -0.64
C HIS A 159 -7.56 -9.76 0.25
N SER A 160 -7.57 -9.95 1.56
CA SER A 160 -7.02 -8.96 2.49
C SER A 160 -5.51 -8.75 2.31
N ARG A 161 -4.74 -9.82 2.02
CA ARG A 161 -3.29 -9.73 1.77
C ARG A 161 -2.98 -9.01 0.47
N LEU A 162 -3.73 -9.32 -0.58
CA LEU A 162 -3.58 -8.62 -1.86
C LEU A 162 -3.92 -7.13 -1.73
N MET A 163 -4.97 -6.77 -0.98
CA MET A 163 -5.28 -5.36 -0.68
C MET A 163 -4.16 -4.69 0.17
N SER A 164 -3.52 -5.42 1.09
CA SER A 164 -2.35 -4.89 1.82
C SER A 164 -1.15 -4.66 0.89
N ILE A 165 -0.95 -5.52 -0.11
CA ILE A 165 0.10 -5.35 -1.12
C ILE A 165 -0.14 -4.10 -1.98
N THR A 166 -1.41 -3.76 -2.29
CA THR A 166 -1.69 -2.50 -3.02
C THR A 166 -1.23 -1.27 -2.25
N LEU A 167 -1.35 -1.28 -0.91
CA LEU A 167 -0.81 -0.21 -0.08
C LEU A 167 0.72 -0.17 -0.13
N LEU A 168 1.39 -1.31 0.05
CA LEU A 168 2.85 -1.39 0.07
C LEU A 168 3.45 -0.98 -1.28
N ALA A 169 2.88 -1.43 -2.39
CA ALA A 169 3.36 -1.08 -3.73
C ALA A 169 3.17 0.42 -4.04
N GLY A 170 2.02 1.00 -3.67
CA GLY A 170 1.76 2.43 -3.87
C GLY A 170 2.49 3.35 -2.89
N LEU A 171 3.10 2.80 -1.83
CA LEU A 171 3.70 3.58 -0.76
C LEU A 171 5.19 3.91 -1.01
N LEU A 172 5.86 3.25 -1.97
CA LEU A 172 7.28 3.42 -2.22
C LEU A 172 7.71 4.90 -2.33
N PRO A 173 7.04 5.76 -3.14
CA PRO A 173 7.42 7.16 -3.25
C PRO A 173 7.29 7.93 -1.94
N ALA A 174 6.29 7.60 -1.12
CA ALA A 174 6.07 8.23 0.18
C ALA A 174 7.13 7.82 1.20
N VAL A 175 7.47 6.52 1.26
CA VAL A 175 8.50 5.98 2.15
C VAL A 175 9.87 6.54 1.78
N ALA A 176 10.20 6.64 0.47
CA ALA A 176 11.46 7.24 0.01
C ALA A 176 11.59 8.70 0.46
N ARG A 177 10.53 9.50 0.31
CA ARG A 177 10.52 10.89 0.80
C ARG A 177 10.59 10.97 2.32
N PHE A 178 9.92 10.09 3.02
CA PHE A 178 9.98 10.02 4.48
C PHE A 178 11.41 9.77 4.98
N PHE A 179 12.11 8.78 4.42
CA PHE A 179 13.52 8.54 4.75
C PHE A 179 14.43 9.69 4.28
N TYR A 180 14.14 10.30 3.13
CA TYR A 180 14.88 11.46 2.67
C TYR A 180 14.84 12.60 3.70
N TRP A 181 13.67 12.94 4.26
CA TRP A 181 13.56 13.98 5.27
C TRP A 181 14.29 13.63 6.57
N ILE A 182 14.32 12.36 6.94
CA ILE A 182 15.18 11.90 8.06
C ILE A 182 16.66 12.12 7.71
N MET A 183 17.09 11.79 6.51
CA MET A 183 18.48 12.00 6.06
C MET A 183 18.84 13.48 6.03
N VAL A 184 17.93 14.36 5.60
CA VAL A 184 18.12 15.82 5.66
C VAL A 184 18.29 16.29 7.11
N ALA A 185 17.45 15.83 8.02
CA ALA A 185 17.54 16.17 9.44
C ALA A 185 18.86 15.67 10.08
N MET A 186 19.44 14.58 9.56
CA MET A 186 20.74 14.04 9.99
C MET A 186 21.94 14.67 9.27
N GLY A 187 21.72 15.60 8.34
CA GLY A 187 22.78 16.22 7.52
C GLY A 187 23.38 15.30 6.44
N LEU A 188 22.73 14.18 6.14
CA LEU A 188 23.19 13.19 5.14
C LEU A 188 22.63 13.48 3.73
N ALA A 189 21.63 14.33 3.61
CA ALA A 189 21.02 14.80 2.38
C ALA A 189 20.74 16.29 2.46
N ARG A 190 20.58 16.97 1.32
CA ARG A 190 20.39 18.43 1.26
C ARG A 190 19.22 18.80 0.36
N VAL A 191 18.58 19.88 0.72
CA VAL A 191 17.62 20.59 -0.12
C VAL A 191 18.33 21.78 -0.74
N GLU A 192 18.45 21.83 -2.05
CA GLU A 192 19.06 22.94 -2.77
C GLU A 192 18.00 23.74 -3.51
N SER A 193 18.09 25.05 -3.44
CA SER A 193 17.31 25.96 -4.29
C SER A 193 18.17 26.32 -5.49
N VAL A 194 17.75 25.92 -6.68
CA VAL A 194 18.46 26.22 -7.93
C VAL A 194 17.59 27.13 -8.76
N VAL A 195 18.16 28.21 -9.30
CA VAL A 195 17.46 29.08 -10.25
C VAL A 195 17.51 28.41 -11.61
N GLY A 196 16.35 28.04 -12.15
CA GLY A 196 16.21 27.46 -13.50
C GLY A 196 16.57 28.45 -14.61
N LEU A 197 16.70 27.95 -15.84
CA LEU A 197 16.98 28.77 -17.01
C LEU A 197 15.86 29.79 -17.33
N ASP A 198 14.69 29.56 -16.81
CA ASP A 198 13.49 30.41 -16.87
C ASP A 198 13.45 31.49 -15.76
N GLY A 199 14.47 31.52 -14.90
CA GLY A 199 14.55 32.42 -13.72
C GLY A 199 13.68 32.02 -12.54
N LEU A 200 12.98 30.88 -12.61
CA LEU A 200 12.20 30.37 -11.48
C LEU A 200 13.10 29.59 -10.51
N THR A 201 12.78 29.67 -9.23
CA THR A 201 13.50 28.93 -8.20
C THR A 201 12.97 27.50 -8.12
N GLU A 202 13.78 26.55 -8.54
CA GLU A 202 13.50 25.12 -8.40
C GLU A 202 14.09 24.58 -7.10
N VAL A 203 13.36 23.69 -6.42
CA VAL A 203 13.85 22.98 -5.25
C VAL A 203 14.42 21.62 -5.70
N ARG A 204 15.72 21.41 -5.52
CA ARG A 204 16.39 20.13 -5.78
C ARG A 204 16.57 19.34 -4.50
N LEU A 205 16.19 18.07 -4.55
CA LEU A 205 16.30 17.12 -3.44
C LEU A 205 17.57 16.26 -3.67
N GLU A 206 18.72 16.74 -3.22
CA GLU A 206 19.97 15.99 -3.35
C GLU A 206 20.03 14.83 -2.37
N GLY A 207 20.41 13.65 -2.88
CA GLY A 207 20.47 12.43 -2.08
C GLY A 207 19.14 11.67 -1.96
N LEU A 208 18.07 12.13 -2.63
CA LEU A 208 16.78 11.42 -2.60
C LEU A 208 16.91 9.98 -3.12
N ALA A 209 17.76 9.72 -4.13
CA ALA A 209 18.02 8.37 -4.63
C ALA A 209 18.61 7.44 -3.56
N LEU A 210 19.42 7.95 -2.64
CA LEU A 210 19.96 7.17 -1.52
C LEU A 210 18.85 6.68 -0.57
N ALA A 211 17.75 7.42 -0.47
CA ALA A 211 16.61 7.04 0.34
C ALA A 211 15.86 5.81 -0.21
N MET A 212 16.11 5.39 -1.46
CA MET A 212 15.54 4.18 -2.03
C MET A 212 16.04 2.92 -1.32
N HIS A 213 17.30 2.87 -0.90
CA HIS A 213 17.84 1.71 -0.18
C HIS A 213 17.08 1.42 1.13
N PRO A 214 16.97 2.36 2.09
CA PRO A 214 16.18 2.13 3.30
C PRO A 214 14.68 1.91 2.98
N THR A 215 14.16 2.46 1.88
CA THR A 215 12.78 2.23 1.44
C THR A 215 12.54 0.75 1.09
N PHE A 216 13.37 0.17 0.24
CA PHE A 216 13.25 -1.25 -0.11
C PHE A 216 13.46 -2.16 1.10
N VAL A 217 14.48 -1.86 1.93
CA VAL A 217 14.73 -2.61 3.18
C VAL A 217 13.50 -2.55 4.08
N PHE A 218 12.88 -1.38 4.23
CA PHE A 218 11.67 -1.22 5.03
C PHE A 218 10.51 -2.08 4.50
N VAL A 219 10.24 -2.04 3.19
CA VAL A 219 9.16 -2.82 2.56
C VAL A 219 9.43 -4.32 2.67
N LEU A 220 10.66 -4.77 2.43
CA LEU A 220 11.04 -6.17 2.58
C LEU A 220 10.91 -6.65 4.03
N LEU A 221 11.32 -5.84 5.01
CA LEU A 221 11.12 -6.15 6.43
C LEU A 221 9.65 -6.21 6.80
N ALA A 222 8.83 -5.27 6.33
CA ALA A 222 7.39 -5.28 6.57
C ALA A 222 6.73 -6.56 6.02
N LEU A 223 7.12 -6.99 4.81
CA LEU A 223 6.64 -8.24 4.21
C LEU A 223 7.17 -9.46 4.95
N ALA A 224 8.44 -9.48 5.36
CA ALA A 224 9.01 -10.57 6.15
C ALA A 224 8.29 -10.74 7.50
N VAL A 225 7.98 -9.63 8.18
CA VAL A 225 7.18 -9.63 9.41
C VAL A 225 5.77 -10.16 9.15
N ALA A 226 5.12 -9.74 8.07
CA ALA A 226 3.79 -10.23 7.70
C ALA A 226 3.81 -11.75 7.40
N ILE A 227 4.81 -12.23 6.66
CA ILE A 227 5.04 -13.66 6.37
C ILE A 227 5.25 -14.44 7.68
N PHE A 228 6.10 -13.92 8.57
CA PHE A 228 6.37 -14.57 9.86
C PHE A 228 5.11 -14.72 10.72
N PHE A 229 4.30 -13.66 10.82
CA PHE A 229 3.04 -13.73 11.56
C PHE A 229 2.03 -14.69 10.93
N ASP A 230 1.94 -14.72 9.59
CA ASP A 230 1.09 -15.67 8.89
C ASP A 230 1.55 -17.11 9.11
N TRP A 231 2.86 -17.36 9.05
CA TRP A 231 3.45 -18.67 9.31
C TRP A 231 3.19 -19.11 10.76
N LYS A 232 3.48 -18.27 11.74
CA LYS A 232 3.27 -18.53 13.17
C LYS A 232 1.81 -18.88 13.50
N ASN A 233 0.86 -18.30 12.75
CA ASN A 233 -0.58 -18.53 12.95
C ASN A 233 -1.16 -19.62 12.04
N ASN A 234 -0.33 -20.40 11.32
CA ASN A 234 -0.75 -21.41 10.32
C ASN A 234 -1.70 -20.85 9.25
N ARG A 235 -1.46 -19.61 8.81
CA ARG A 235 -2.28 -18.88 7.83
C ARG A 235 -1.49 -18.41 6.62
N LEU A 236 -0.25 -18.90 6.48
CA LEU A 236 0.60 -18.53 5.36
C LEU A 236 -0.11 -18.80 4.03
N ARG A 237 -0.17 -17.76 3.18
CA ARG A 237 -0.71 -17.78 1.83
C ARG A 237 0.29 -17.13 0.90
N TRP A 238 0.19 -17.45 -0.38
CA TRP A 238 1.10 -17.03 -1.44
C TRP A 238 1.26 -15.50 -1.64
N PRO A 239 0.27 -14.61 -1.36
CA PRO A 239 0.41 -13.20 -1.74
C PRO A 239 1.62 -12.49 -1.11
N PHE A 240 1.85 -12.61 0.20
CA PHE A 240 3.01 -11.95 0.82
C PHE A 240 4.36 -12.53 0.37
N PRO A 241 4.57 -13.86 0.32
CA PRO A 241 5.77 -14.44 -0.30
C PRO A 241 6.00 -13.99 -1.75
N PHE A 242 4.94 -13.91 -2.55
CA PHE A 242 5.02 -13.42 -3.93
C PHE A 242 5.49 -11.95 -3.98
N ALA A 243 4.87 -11.06 -3.18
CA ALA A 243 5.27 -9.66 -3.12
C ALA A 243 6.71 -9.48 -2.59
N PHE A 244 7.11 -10.29 -1.61
CA PHE A 244 8.48 -10.29 -1.11
C PHE A 244 9.48 -10.65 -2.21
N ALA A 245 9.24 -11.74 -2.94
CA ALA A 245 10.09 -12.15 -4.06
C ALA A 245 10.12 -11.07 -5.16
N TRP A 246 8.97 -10.46 -5.47
CA TRP A 246 8.89 -9.39 -6.44
C TRP A 246 9.80 -8.21 -6.07
N PHE A 247 9.70 -7.70 -4.85
CA PHE A 247 10.54 -6.59 -4.40
C PHE A 247 12.01 -6.99 -4.25
N ALA A 248 12.31 -8.21 -3.79
CA ALA A 248 13.69 -8.68 -3.64
C ALA A 248 14.42 -8.84 -4.98
N ILE A 249 13.71 -9.21 -6.06
CA ILE A 249 14.28 -9.34 -7.40
C ILE A 249 14.51 -7.96 -8.04
N ASN A 250 13.68 -6.97 -7.69
CA ASN A 250 13.74 -5.62 -8.27
C ASN A 250 14.54 -4.62 -7.41
N TYR A 251 15.11 -5.07 -6.27
CA TYR A 251 16.03 -4.28 -5.46
C TYR A 251 17.44 -4.32 -6.00
#